data_be4e55b3bf9585846125cec8f92ebfe2
#
_entry.id   be4e55b3bf9585846125cec8f92ebfe2
#
_cell.length_a   1.000
_cell.length_b   1.000
_cell.length_c   1.000
_cell.angle_alpha   90.00
_cell.angle_beta   90.00
_cell.angle_gamma   90.00
#
_symmetry.space_group_name_H-M   'P 1'
#
loop_
_entity.id
_entity.type
_entity.pdbx_description
1 polymer ?
#
loop_
_entity_poly.entity_id
_entity_poly.type
_entity_poly.pdbx_seq_one_letter_code
_entity_poly.pdbx_strand_id
1 'polypeptide(L)'
;MDGELVAFDTDGRPDLPRLLRRHGLTDPWRIRQARHWCPVRYVLFDLLYHAGRCLVREPLARRREVLAEVCQRLDAAVRFSAGVIDVGTAFYQAAVACGHEGVMAKHLTSAYRPGKRSAAWKKIKPGLRKGLASTGANCG
;
A
#
# COMPACT_ATOMS: atom_id res chain seq x y z
N MET A 1 1.70 14.69 -2.31
CA MET A 1 1.02 13.43 -1.98
C MET A 1 2.05 12.33 -1.96
N ASP A 2 1.89 11.34 -1.09
CA ASP A 2 2.72 10.14 -1.03
C ASP A 2 1.84 8.90 -1.25
N GLY A 3 2.28 7.99 -2.12
CA GLY A 3 1.48 6.86 -2.55
C GLY A 3 2.27 5.90 -3.44
N GLU A 4 1.61 4.87 -3.93
CA GLU A 4 2.19 3.83 -4.75
C GLU A 4 1.34 3.58 -6.01
N LEU A 5 2.01 3.40 -7.15
CA LEU A 5 1.35 2.93 -8.36
C LEU A 5 1.14 1.42 -8.26
N VAL A 6 -0.10 0.97 -8.45
CA VAL A 6 -0.48 -0.43 -8.33
C VAL A 6 -1.25 -0.87 -9.57
N ALA A 7 -0.85 -1.96 -10.19
CA ALA A 7 -1.68 -2.74 -11.10
C ALA A 7 -2.36 -3.87 -10.32
N PHE A 8 -3.56 -4.24 -10.71
CA PHE A 8 -4.30 -5.32 -10.09
C PHE A 8 -4.53 -6.44 -11.11
N ASP A 9 -4.57 -7.67 -10.63
CA ASP A 9 -5.01 -8.83 -11.41
C ASP A 9 -6.55 -8.88 -11.53
N THR A 10 -7.06 -9.95 -12.13
CA THR A 10 -8.50 -10.17 -12.29
C THR A 10 -9.24 -10.37 -10.97
N ASP A 11 -8.55 -10.83 -9.94
CA ASP A 11 -9.09 -11.07 -8.60
C ASP A 11 -8.99 -9.82 -7.71
N GLY A 12 -8.45 -8.71 -8.24
CA GLY A 12 -8.27 -7.46 -7.51
C GLY A 12 -7.05 -7.45 -6.59
N ARG A 13 -6.11 -8.38 -6.77
CA ARG A 13 -4.87 -8.44 -5.98
C ARG A 13 -3.77 -7.61 -6.65
N PRO A 14 -2.87 -6.97 -5.88
CA PRO A 14 -1.70 -6.27 -6.43
C PRO A 14 -0.83 -7.21 -7.27
N ASP A 15 -0.51 -6.80 -8.48
CA ASP A 15 0.31 -7.55 -9.45
C ASP A 15 1.51 -6.69 -9.90
N LEU A 16 2.63 -6.84 -9.20
CA LEU A 16 3.86 -6.12 -9.52
C LEU A 16 4.44 -6.53 -10.89
N PRO A 17 4.53 -7.82 -11.29
CA PRO A 17 4.96 -8.21 -12.63
C PRO A 17 4.17 -7.51 -13.75
N ARG A 18 2.85 -7.39 -13.59
CA ARG A 18 1.97 -6.68 -14.55
C ARG A 18 2.29 -5.19 -14.61
N LEU A 19 2.51 -4.55 -13.46
CA LEU A 19 2.92 -3.15 -13.39
C LEU A 19 4.27 -2.93 -14.09
N LEU A 20 5.26 -3.78 -13.82
CA LEU A 20 6.59 -3.67 -14.41
C LEU A 20 6.59 -3.84 -15.93
N ARG A 21 5.77 -4.76 -16.48
CA ARG A 21 5.59 -4.90 -17.94
C ARG A 21 5.04 -3.60 -18.55
N ARG A 22 4.10 -2.93 -17.89
CA ARG A 22 3.60 -1.65 -18.37
C ARG A 22 4.62 -0.53 -18.22
N HIS A 23 5.36 -0.50 -17.12
CA HIS A 23 6.40 0.51 -16.85
C HIS A 23 7.52 0.49 -17.90
N GLY A 24 7.88 -0.68 -18.43
CA GLY A 24 8.90 -0.84 -19.48
C GLY A 24 8.48 -0.40 -20.87
N LEU A 25 7.23 0.05 -21.09
CA LEU A 25 6.78 0.50 -22.39
C LEU A 25 7.28 1.92 -22.68
N THR A 26 7.87 2.12 -23.87
CA THR A 26 8.36 3.41 -24.35
C THR A 26 7.58 3.91 -25.56
N ASP A 27 6.94 3.03 -26.32
CA ASP A 27 6.14 3.35 -27.48
C ASP A 27 4.79 3.97 -27.09
N PRO A 28 4.45 5.20 -27.60
CA PRO A 28 3.22 5.91 -27.22
C PRO A 28 1.93 5.17 -27.55
N TRP A 29 1.91 4.39 -28.63
CA TRP A 29 0.72 3.62 -29.01
C TRP A 29 0.52 2.45 -28.04
N ARG A 30 1.60 1.70 -27.73
CA ARG A 30 1.56 0.62 -26.74
C ARG A 30 1.18 1.11 -25.34
N ILE A 31 1.68 2.29 -24.94
CA ILE A 31 1.30 2.93 -23.67
C ILE A 31 -0.21 3.22 -23.64
N ARG A 32 -0.78 3.74 -24.72
CA ARG A 32 -2.24 3.95 -24.82
C ARG A 32 -3.03 2.65 -24.72
N GLN A 33 -2.60 1.61 -25.44
CA GLN A 33 -3.26 0.29 -25.37
C GLN A 33 -3.16 -0.33 -23.97
N ALA A 34 -2.03 -0.13 -23.29
CA ALA A 34 -1.82 -0.66 -21.95
C ALA A 34 -2.80 -0.10 -20.90
N ARG A 35 -3.42 1.04 -21.13
CA ARG A 35 -4.49 1.58 -20.26
C ARG A 35 -5.68 0.63 -20.16
N HIS A 36 -5.96 -0.15 -21.19
CA HIS A 36 -7.08 -1.08 -21.22
C HIS A 36 -6.74 -2.44 -20.61
N TRP A 37 -5.58 -3.03 -20.97
CA TRP A 37 -5.22 -4.36 -20.48
C TRP A 37 -4.48 -4.38 -19.14
N CYS A 38 -3.90 -3.25 -18.73
CA CYS A 38 -3.24 -3.07 -17.44
C CYS A 38 -3.57 -1.71 -16.84
N PRO A 39 -4.81 -1.48 -16.37
CA PRO A 39 -5.14 -0.27 -15.65
C PRO A 39 -4.30 -0.17 -14.37
N VAL A 40 -3.74 1.02 -14.11
CA VAL A 40 -2.95 1.31 -12.92
C VAL A 40 -3.73 2.27 -12.04
N ARG A 41 -3.65 2.07 -10.73
CA ARG A 41 -4.20 2.96 -9.72
C ARG A 41 -3.07 3.63 -8.95
N TYR A 42 -3.25 4.89 -8.59
CA TYR A 42 -2.38 5.57 -7.65
C TYR A 42 -2.99 5.48 -6.26
N VAL A 43 -2.44 4.60 -5.43
CA VAL A 43 -2.94 4.35 -4.07
C VAL A 43 -2.24 5.30 -3.11
N LEU A 44 -2.97 6.30 -2.63
CA LEU A 44 -2.47 7.36 -1.75
C LEU A 44 -2.60 6.96 -0.29
N PHE A 45 -1.56 7.15 0.49
CA PHE A 45 -1.53 6.84 1.93
C PHE A 45 -1.04 7.99 2.81
N ASP A 46 -0.51 9.09 2.24
CA ASP A 46 -0.09 10.28 2.99
C ASP A 46 -0.19 11.57 2.15
N LEU A 47 -0.34 12.72 2.82
CA LEU A 47 -0.44 14.03 2.20
C LEU A 47 0.55 15.00 2.86
N LEU A 48 1.50 15.48 2.08
CA LEU A 48 2.62 16.29 2.57
C LEU A 48 2.45 17.79 2.33
N TYR A 49 1.62 18.13 1.36
CA TYR A 49 1.37 19.51 0.98
C TYR A 49 -0.02 19.66 0.34
N HIS A 50 -0.80 20.65 0.77
CA HIS A 50 -2.13 20.93 0.24
C HIS A 50 -2.50 22.42 0.39
N ALA A 51 -3.12 23.00 -0.65
CA ALA A 51 -3.65 24.36 -0.65
C ALA A 51 -2.65 25.41 -0.09
N GLY A 52 -1.40 25.38 -0.56
CA GLY A 52 -0.38 26.33 -0.11
C GLY A 52 0.28 26.02 1.23
N ARG A 53 -0.15 24.94 1.95
CA ARG A 53 0.36 24.58 3.29
C ARG A 53 1.19 23.31 3.25
N CYS A 54 2.35 23.36 3.92
CA CYS A 54 3.18 22.18 4.18
C CYS A 54 2.63 21.43 5.41
N LEU A 55 2.30 20.15 5.24
CA LEU A 55 1.71 19.29 6.27
C LEU A 55 2.74 18.32 6.90
N VAL A 56 3.99 18.36 6.47
CA VAL A 56 5.05 17.42 6.89
C VAL A 56 5.20 17.31 8.42
N ARG A 57 4.98 18.41 9.15
CA ARG A 57 5.07 18.47 10.61
C ARG A 57 3.78 18.07 11.33
N GLU A 58 2.66 18.02 10.60
CA GLU A 58 1.38 17.63 11.18
C GLU A 58 1.38 16.13 11.55
N PRO A 59 0.61 15.72 12.55
CA PRO A 59 0.39 14.31 12.85
C PRO A 59 -0.15 13.53 11.64
N LEU A 60 0.24 12.28 11.49
CA LEU A 60 -0.26 11.40 10.40
C LEU A 60 -1.79 11.36 10.36
N ALA A 61 -2.46 11.30 11.51
CA ALA A 61 -3.93 11.32 11.60
C ALA A 61 -4.49 12.52 10.83
N ARG A 62 -3.99 13.73 11.12
CA ARG A 62 -4.45 14.96 10.46
C ARG A 62 -4.15 14.98 8.96
N ARG A 63 -2.97 14.53 8.55
CA ARG A 63 -2.63 14.46 7.13
C ARG A 63 -3.54 13.50 6.36
N ARG A 64 -3.95 12.39 7.00
CA ARG A 64 -4.84 11.40 6.40
C ARG A 64 -6.30 11.86 6.33
N GLU A 65 -6.78 12.63 7.30
CA GLU A 65 -8.09 13.27 7.24
C GLU A 65 -8.20 14.16 6.00
N VAL A 66 -7.25 15.08 5.84
CA VAL A 66 -7.22 15.98 4.66
C VAL A 66 -7.05 15.18 3.36
N LEU A 67 -6.24 14.11 3.37
CA LEU A 67 -6.09 13.23 2.21
C LEU A 67 -7.41 12.56 1.82
N ALA A 68 -8.17 12.06 2.80
CA ALA A 68 -9.46 11.41 2.55
C ALA A 68 -10.46 12.40 1.88
N GLU A 69 -10.54 13.64 2.36
CA GLU A 69 -11.36 14.70 1.77
C GLU A 69 -10.94 15.02 0.33
N VAL A 70 -9.63 15.13 0.09
CA VAL A 70 -9.07 15.39 -1.25
C VAL A 70 -9.40 14.25 -2.21
N CYS A 71 -9.24 13.00 -1.76
CA CYS A 71 -9.48 11.83 -2.61
C CYS A 71 -10.94 11.67 -3.07
N GLN A 72 -11.92 12.21 -2.34
CA GLN A 72 -13.34 12.21 -2.75
C GLN A 72 -13.58 12.99 -4.06
N ARG A 73 -12.69 13.90 -4.41
CA ARG A 73 -12.80 14.78 -5.58
C ARG A 73 -11.87 14.37 -6.73
N LEU A 74 -11.12 13.28 -6.56
CA LEU A 74 -10.16 12.83 -7.56
C LEU A 74 -10.76 11.76 -8.48
N ASP A 75 -10.11 11.59 -9.63
CA ASP A 75 -10.46 10.55 -10.61
C ASP A 75 -10.40 9.14 -10.00
N ALA A 76 -11.20 8.22 -10.56
CA ALA A 76 -11.25 6.82 -10.13
C ALA A 76 -9.90 6.07 -10.26
N ALA A 77 -8.94 6.65 -11.01
CA ALA A 77 -7.57 6.13 -11.06
C ALA A 77 -6.79 6.38 -9.76
N VAL A 78 -7.28 7.28 -8.90
CA VAL A 78 -6.69 7.55 -7.58
C VAL A 78 -7.51 6.86 -6.50
N ARG A 79 -6.85 6.19 -5.58
CA ARG A 79 -7.47 5.48 -4.47
C ARG A 79 -6.88 5.92 -3.14
N PHE A 80 -7.72 6.17 -2.17
CA PHE A 80 -7.30 6.37 -0.78
C PHE A 80 -7.07 5.02 -0.10
N SER A 81 -5.90 4.83 0.51
CA SER A 81 -5.59 3.68 1.35
C SER A 81 -6.16 3.92 2.75
N ALA A 82 -7.38 3.49 3.01
CA ALA A 82 -8.08 3.78 4.26
C ALA A 82 -7.33 3.24 5.49
N GLY A 83 -6.86 1.99 5.43
CA GLY A 83 -6.24 1.32 6.58
C GLY A 83 -7.27 1.03 7.69
N VAL A 84 -6.77 0.58 8.84
CA VAL A 84 -7.58 0.31 10.03
C VAL A 84 -6.91 0.87 11.28
N ILE A 85 -7.69 1.15 12.33
CA ILE A 85 -7.22 1.59 13.64
C ILE A 85 -7.70 0.54 14.65
N ASP A 86 -6.86 0.21 15.64
CA ASP A 86 -7.11 -0.69 16.79
C ASP A 86 -7.34 -2.19 16.46
N VAL A 87 -7.61 -2.55 15.20
CA VAL A 87 -7.80 -3.94 14.76
C VAL A 87 -6.64 -4.45 13.88
N GLY A 88 -5.44 -3.93 14.09
CA GLY A 88 -4.27 -4.20 13.26
C GLY A 88 -3.90 -5.68 13.12
N THR A 89 -4.07 -6.49 14.18
CA THR A 89 -3.78 -7.93 14.14
C THR A 89 -4.73 -8.68 13.20
N ALA A 90 -6.03 -8.43 13.30
CA ALA A 90 -7.02 -9.04 12.41
C ALA A 90 -6.82 -8.60 10.96
N PHE A 91 -6.54 -7.31 10.74
CA PHE A 91 -6.23 -6.78 9.42
C PHE A 91 -4.97 -7.42 8.81
N TYR A 92 -3.91 -7.59 9.61
CA TYR A 92 -2.70 -8.28 9.17
C TYR A 92 -2.98 -9.72 8.75
N GLN A 93 -3.74 -10.48 9.57
CA GLN A 93 -4.10 -11.87 9.26
C GLN A 93 -4.90 -11.96 7.94
N ALA A 94 -5.89 -11.09 7.76
CA ALA A 94 -6.67 -11.01 6.54
C ALA A 94 -5.79 -10.66 5.32
N ALA A 95 -4.90 -9.68 5.44
CA ALA A 95 -3.99 -9.29 4.37
C ALA A 95 -3.08 -10.44 3.94
N VAL A 96 -2.50 -11.17 4.90
CA VAL A 96 -1.66 -12.33 4.61
C VAL A 96 -2.47 -13.46 3.97
N ALA A 97 -3.68 -13.73 4.44
CA ALA A 97 -4.58 -14.73 3.85
C ALA A 97 -4.95 -14.39 2.39
N CYS A 98 -5.05 -13.09 2.06
CA CYS A 98 -5.24 -12.59 0.69
C CYS A 98 -3.95 -12.57 -0.16
N GLY A 99 -2.82 -13.06 0.36
CA GLY A 99 -1.56 -13.15 -0.38
C GLY A 99 -0.70 -11.87 -0.37
N HIS A 100 -1.02 -10.89 0.49
CA HIS A 100 -0.16 -9.72 0.66
C HIS A 100 1.12 -10.07 1.42
N GLU A 101 2.23 -9.38 1.09
CA GLU A 101 3.52 -9.53 1.79
C GLU A 101 3.50 -9.14 3.28
N GLY A 102 2.44 -8.54 3.75
CA GLY A 102 2.28 -7.97 5.09
C GLY A 102 1.65 -6.59 5.06
N VAL A 103 1.77 -5.87 6.16
CA VAL A 103 1.17 -4.54 6.33
C VAL A 103 2.18 -3.52 6.82
N MET A 104 1.85 -2.22 6.67
CA MET A 104 2.62 -1.12 7.23
C MET A 104 1.88 -0.55 8.45
N ALA A 105 2.40 -0.78 9.65
CA ALA A 105 1.93 -0.11 10.85
C ALA A 105 2.54 1.29 10.92
N LYS A 106 1.71 2.30 11.19
CA LYS A 106 2.12 3.71 11.24
C LYS A 106 1.61 4.37 12.51
N HIS A 107 2.46 5.11 13.19
CA HIS A 107 2.09 5.84 14.40
C HIS A 107 1.29 7.09 14.03
N LEU A 108 0.05 7.20 14.50
CA LEU A 108 -0.90 8.26 14.08
C LEU A 108 -0.46 9.67 14.45
N THR A 109 0.29 9.84 15.55
CA THR A 109 0.79 11.15 15.98
C THR A 109 2.14 11.53 15.34
N SER A 110 2.68 10.68 14.44
CA SER A 110 4.01 10.95 13.87
C SER A 110 3.99 12.03 12.79
N ALA A 111 5.01 12.90 12.82
CA ALA A 111 5.35 13.74 11.68
C ALA A 111 5.95 12.91 10.54
N TYR A 112 5.89 13.42 9.31
CA TYR A 112 6.56 12.81 8.17
C TYR A 112 8.06 13.14 8.18
N ARG A 113 8.91 12.16 7.90
CA ARG A 113 10.38 12.33 7.86
C ARG A 113 10.91 11.95 6.47
N PRO A 114 11.03 12.90 5.54
CA PRO A 114 11.51 12.62 4.19
C PRO A 114 12.89 11.94 4.19
N GLY A 115 13.03 10.88 3.39
CA GLY A 115 14.30 10.16 3.21
C GLY A 115 14.83 9.41 4.44
N LYS A 116 14.07 9.37 5.56
CA LYS A 116 14.51 8.70 6.79
C LYS A 116 13.59 7.53 7.12
N ARG A 117 14.20 6.38 7.44
CA ARG A 117 13.47 5.29 8.11
C ARG A 117 13.28 5.66 9.58
N SER A 118 12.09 5.48 10.11
CA SER A 118 11.79 5.76 11.52
C SER A 118 10.98 4.61 12.13
N ALA A 119 11.07 4.46 13.45
CA ALA A 119 10.26 3.48 14.18
C ALA A 119 8.74 3.77 14.11
N ALA A 120 8.36 4.99 13.71
CA ALA A 120 6.96 5.37 13.54
C ALA A 120 6.27 4.69 12.34
N TRP A 121 7.04 4.14 11.39
CA TRP A 121 6.55 3.37 10.24
C TRP A 121 7.24 2.00 10.23
N LYS A 122 6.50 0.96 10.54
CA LYS A 122 7.04 -0.38 10.71
C LYS A 122 6.38 -1.36 9.75
N LYS A 123 7.17 -1.95 8.82
CA LYS A 123 6.69 -3.03 7.96
C LYS A 123 6.60 -4.33 8.77
N ILE A 124 5.42 -4.93 8.80
CA ILE A 124 5.14 -6.21 9.47
C ILE A 124 4.92 -7.23 8.35
N LYS A 125 5.82 -8.22 8.29
CA LYS A 125 5.77 -9.33 7.32
C LYS A 125 5.52 -10.65 8.05
N PRO A 126 4.98 -11.68 7.36
CA PRO A 126 5.00 -13.04 7.89
C PRO A 126 6.43 -13.44 8.23
N GLY A 127 6.66 -13.89 9.45
CA GLY A 127 7.95 -14.48 9.83
C GLY A 127 8.20 -15.72 8.98
N LEU A 128 9.42 -15.90 8.49
CA LEU A 128 9.88 -17.22 8.02
C LEU A 128 9.69 -18.17 9.23
N ARG A 129 8.73 -19.08 9.16
CA ARG A 129 8.71 -20.23 10.08
C ARG A 129 10.02 -20.97 9.83
N LYS A 130 11.00 -20.81 10.72
CA LYS A 130 12.12 -21.76 10.81
C LYS A 130 11.45 -23.12 11.00
N GLY A 131 11.68 -24.04 10.05
CA GLY A 131 11.00 -25.31 9.97
C GLY A 131 10.95 -26.02 11.33
N LEU A 132 9.76 -26.24 11.83
CA LEU A 132 9.50 -27.35 12.72
C LEU A 132 9.57 -28.58 11.83
N ALA A 133 10.67 -29.31 11.96
CA ALA A 133 10.79 -30.66 11.45
C ALA A 133 9.54 -31.45 11.89
N SER A 134 8.80 -31.96 10.93
CA SER A 134 7.74 -32.94 11.17
C SER A 134 8.40 -34.21 11.70
N THR A 135 8.47 -34.36 13.01
CA THR A 135 8.65 -35.67 13.62
C THR A 135 7.39 -36.46 13.33
N GLY A 136 7.54 -37.42 12.43
CA GLY A 136 6.50 -38.39 12.12
C GLY A 136 6.02 -39.11 13.38
N ALA A 137 4.76 -38.96 13.69
CA ALA A 137 4.05 -39.90 14.57
C ALA A 137 3.49 -40.99 13.68
N ASN A 138 4.17 -42.13 13.72
CA ASN A 138 3.68 -43.42 13.24
C ASN A 138 2.55 -43.83 14.21
N CYS A 139 1.32 -43.93 13.73
CA CYS A 139 0.25 -44.66 14.42
C CYS A 139 0.22 -46.06 13.86
N GLY A 140 0.58 -47.01 14.74
CA GLY A 140 0.22 -48.41 14.58
C GLY A 140 -1.28 -48.66 14.81
#